data_08527c5c87053c8ea1456028079b5b09
#
_entry.id   08527c5c87053c8ea1456028079b5b09
#
_cell.length_a   1.000
_cell.length_b   1.000
_cell.length_c   1.000
_cell.angle_alpha   90.00
_cell.angle_beta   90.00
_cell.angle_gamma   90.00
#
_symmetry.space_group_name_H-M   'P 1'
#
loop_
_entity.id
_entity.type
_entity.pdbx_description
1 polymer ?
#
loop_
_entity_poly.entity_id
_entity_poly.type
_entity_poly.pdbx_seq_one_letter_code
_entity_poly.pdbx_strand_id
1 'polypeptide(L)'
;MNIQLFKDLCEATGAPGFEYGIRELVIQEMTPLADEIKVDNVGNVVALIKGKCSEKSIMCAAHMDEIGFIVRHIDDNGFIRILPLGGFDPKTLTAQRVVVHGTKDLPGCMGVKPIHVMSPEERTKMPQVTDYVVDLGMSKEEVEKYVSIGDSITRIGDLVEMGDCLNVKSIDNRGGCYMLIEAVRAIKASGDLPDYDLYAVFTVQEEVGLRGAHAATLAINPDFAFALDVTIAFDTPGSGAHDKCTVLGKGTAVKVYDGTLITDPRMVKFMTALCQEGEIPYQLELLAAGGTDAGAMQKFTAGGSITGAISIPVRNVHQSIEMAHKVDIDASVNLLTACFTSLTRWDWSWKQMNRTLAPKAEAAAPKKKGCCRKKK
;
A
#
# COMPACT_ATOMS: atom_id res chain seq x y z
N MET A 1 -4.30 10.23 14.60
CA MET A 1 -3.98 8.86 14.12
C MET A 1 -4.57 7.80 15.04
N ASN A 2 -5.22 6.75 14.51
CA ASN A 2 -5.67 5.56 15.24
C ASN A 2 -4.57 4.49 15.24
N ILE A 3 -3.74 4.47 16.28
CA ILE A 3 -2.56 3.57 16.37
C ILE A 3 -2.99 2.10 16.46
N GLN A 4 -4.12 1.80 17.12
CA GLN A 4 -4.58 0.42 17.23
C GLN A 4 -4.99 -0.15 15.85
N LEU A 5 -5.75 0.60 15.05
CA LEU A 5 -6.11 0.18 13.70
C LEU A 5 -4.85 0.01 12.82
N PHE A 6 -3.89 0.95 12.90
CA PHE A 6 -2.64 0.85 12.17
C PHE A 6 -1.86 -0.43 12.53
N LYS A 7 -1.80 -0.73 13.83
CA LYS A 7 -1.19 -1.96 14.35
C LYS A 7 -1.90 -3.19 13.78
N ASP A 8 -3.22 -3.27 13.92
CA ASP A 8 -4.01 -4.43 13.50
C ASP A 8 -3.86 -4.70 12.00
N LEU A 9 -3.84 -3.63 11.17
CA LEU A 9 -3.57 -3.74 9.74
C LEU A 9 -2.16 -4.24 9.44
N CYS A 10 -1.12 -3.66 10.05
CA CYS A 10 0.27 -4.03 9.76
C CYS A 10 0.61 -5.44 10.26
N GLU A 11 0.08 -5.87 11.40
CA GLU A 11 0.35 -7.18 11.98
C GLU A 11 -0.47 -8.31 11.34
N ALA A 12 -1.60 -7.99 10.68
CA ALA A 12 -2.42 -8.98 9.99
C ALA A 12 -1.61 -9.70 8.90
N THR A 13 -1.81 -11.01 8.80
CA THR A 13 -1.12 -11.86 7.82
C THR A 13 -1.76 -11.75 6.44
N GLY A 14 -0.94 -11.87 5.38
CA GLY A 14 -1.44 -11.80 4.01
C GLY A 14 -0.32 -11.73 2.98
N ALA A 15 0.36 -12.84 2.71
CA ALA A 15 1.29 -12.94 1.58
C ALA A 15 0.51 -12.87 0.24
N PRO A 16 1.17 -12.51 -0.89
CA PRO A 16 0.52 -12.44 -2.20
C PRO A 16 -0.22 -13.72 -2.57
N GLY A 17 -1.53 -13.60 -2.82
CA GLY A 17 -2.44 -14.72 -3.08
C GLY A 17 -3.06 -15.37 -1.83
N PHE A 18 -2.67 -14.93 -0.64
CA PHE A 18 -3.11 -15.47 0.66
C PHE A 18 -3.60 -14.35 1.60
N GLU A 19 -4.21 -13.31 1.06
CA GLU A 19 -4.60 -12.08 1.79
C GLU A 19 -5.88 -12.27 2.64
N TYR A 20 -6.21 -13.50 3.07
CA TYR A 20 -7.47 -13.79 3.77
C TYR A 20 -7.66 -12.98 5.05
N GLY A 21 -6.66 -12.98 5.94
CA GLY A 21 -6.76 -12.32 7.24
C GLY A 21 -6.93 -10.81 7.13
N ILE A 22 -6.08 -10.16 6.34
CA ILE A 22 -6.16 -8.71 6.11
C ILE A 22 -7.44 -8.32 5.36
N ARG A 23 -7.91 -9.14 4.42
CA ARG A 23 -9.16 -8.88 3.69
C ARG A 23 -10.36 -8.80 4.61
N GLU A 24 -10.47 -9.72 5.57
CA GLU A 24 -11.56 -9.72 6.56
C GLU A 24 -11.55 -8.44 7.40
N LEU A 25 -10.36 -8.02 7.86
CA LEU A 25 -10.20 -6.79 8.63
C LEU A 25 -10.60 -5.55 7.80
N VAL A 26 -10.17 -5.47 6.55
CA VAL A 26 -10.54 -4.38 5.64
C VAL A 26 -12.05 -4.34 5.40
N ILE A 27 -12.69 -5.49 5.16
CA ILE A 27 -14.14 -5.57 4.99
C ILE A 27 -14.85 -5.10 6.26
N GLN A 28 -14.39 -5.52 7.44
CA GLN A 28 -14.95 -5.11 8.72
C GLN A 28 -14.90 -3.57 8.88
N GLU A 29 -13.74 -2.95 8.61
CA GLU A 29 -13.55 -1.51 8.75
C GLU A 29 -14.33 -0.70 7.70
N MET A 30 -14.46 -1.21 6.47
CA MET A 30 -15.14 -0.53 5.39
C MET A 30 -16.67 -0.71 5.40
N THR A 31 -17.20 -1.76 6.04
CA THR A 31 -18.64 -2.04 6.08
C THR A 31 -19.49 -0.86 6.57
N PRO A 32 -19.14 -0.15 7.66
CA PRO A 32 -19.92 1.01 8.10
C PRO A 32 -19.70 2.27 7.25
N LEU A 33 -18.72 2.28 6.35
CA LEU A 33 -18.26 3.46 5.61
C LEU A 33 -18.73 3.46 4.15
N ALA A 34 -18.85 2.30 3.52
CA ALA A 34 -19.17 2.15 2.12
C ALA A 34 -20.68 2.03 1.87
N ASP A 35 -21.12 2.40 0.66
CA ASP A 35 -22.50 2.19 0.20
C ASP A 35 -22.66 0.76 -0.38
N GLU A 36 -21.58 0.19 -0.93
CA GLU A 36 -21.52 -1.18 -1.45
C GLU A 36 -20.11 -1.73 -1.27
N ILE A 37 -19.99 -3.01 -0.92
CA ILE A 37 -18.71 -3.73 -0.88
C ILE A 37 -18.85 -5.03 -1.66
N LYS A 38 -17.85 -5.32 -2.46
CA LYS A 38 -17.71 -6.61 -3.14
C LYS A 38 -16.26 -7.08 -3.11
N VAL A 39 -16.08 -8.41 -3.14
CA VAL A 39 -14.80 -9.04 -3.41
C VAL A 39 -14.83 -9.56 -4.83
N ASP A 40 -13.84 -9.21 -5.64
CA ASP A 40 -13.76 -9.68 -7.02
C ASP A 40 -13.12 -11.08 -7.12
N ASN A 41 -13.03 -11.62 -8.34
CA ASN A 41 -12.55 -13.00 -8.56
C ASN A 41 -11.06 -13.19 -8.26
N VAL A 42 -10.24 -12.13 -8.22
CA VAL A 42 -8.83 -12.23 -7.85
C VAL A 42 -8.60 -11.96 -6.36
N GLY A 43 -9.64 -11.43 -5.66
CA GLY A 43 -9.63 -11.22 -4.22
C GLY A 43 -9.50 -9.76 -3.79
N ASN A 44 -9.55 -8.77 -4.69
CA ASN A 44 -9.61 -7.37 -4.30
C ASN A 44 -10.89 -7.07 -3.53
N VAL A 45 -10.81 -6.22 -2.51
CA VAL A 45 -11.99 -5.60 -1.89
C VAL A 45 -12.26 -4.29 -2.59
N VAL A 46 -13.44 -4.16 -3.18
CA VAL A 46 -13.90 -2.95 -3.86
C VAL A 46 -15.05 -2.36 -3.07
N ALA A 47 -14.82 -1.24 -2.42
CA ALA A 47 -15.83 -0.50 -1.66
C ALA A 47 -16.24 0.77 -2.42
N LEU A 48 -17.53 0.88 -2.73
CA LEU A 48 -18.10 2.06 -3.39
C LEU A 48 -18.59 3.05 -2.34
N ILE A 49 -18.14 4.28 -2.46
CA ILE A 49 -18.66 5.45 -1.74
C ILE A 49 -19.26 6.40 -2.77
N LYS A 50 -20.58 6.58 -2.72
CA LYS A 50 -21.29 7.47 -3.65
C LYS A 50 -20.88 8.91 -3.45
N GLY A 51 -20.52 9.56 -4.56
CA GLY A 51 -20.12 10.94 -4.60
C GLY A 51 -21.28 11.91 -4.83
N LYS A 52 -20.93 13.20 -4.94
CA LYS A 52 -21.86 14.29 -5.31
C LYS A 52 -22.40 14.11 -6.74
N CYS A 53 -21.63 13.48 -7.61
CA CYS A 53 -21.95 13.27 -9.01
C CYS A 53 -21.38 11.92 -9.50
N SER A 54 -22.18 11.19 -10.28
CA SER A 54 -21.79 9.87 -10.86
C SER A 54 -21.44 9.98 -12.36
N GLU A 55 -21.15 11.18 -12.89
CA GLU A 55 -20.73 11.35 -14.29
C GLU A 55 -19.29 10.87 -14.53
N LYS A 56 -18.48 10.87 -13.49
CA LYS A 56 -17.11 10.40 -13.46
C LYS A 56 -16.88 9.49 -12.26
N SER A 57 -15.76 8.79 -12.28
CA SER A 57 -15.36 7.92 -11.19
C SER A 57 -13.92 8.17 -10.75
N ILE A 58 -13.71 7.93 -9.46
CA ILE A 58 -12.40 7.93 -8.81
C ILE A 58 -12.09 6.47 -8.42
N MET A 59 -10.93 5.98 -8.75
CA MET A 59 -10.40 4.76 -8.15
C MET A 59 -9.22 5.13 -7.26
N CYS A 60 -9.25 4.68 -6.01
CA CYS A 60 -8.14 4.82 -5.09
C CYS A 60 -7.71 3.43 -4.65
N ALA A 61 -6.48 3.06 -4.90
CA ALA A 61 -5.95 1.72 -4.65
C ALA A 61 -4.87 1.73 -3.57
N ALA A 62 -4.92 0.73 -2.68
CA ALA A 62 -3.86 0.39 -1.73
C ALA A 62 -3.77 -1.13 -1.65
N HIS A 63 -2.57 -1.72 -1.76
CA HIS A 63 -2.48 -3.17 -1.74
C HIS A 63 -2.49 -3.74 -0.33
N MET A 64 -3.13 -4.92 -0.21
CA MET A 64 -3.27 -5.64 1.06
C MET A 64 -2.14 -6.65 1.27
N ASP A 65 -1.51 -7.13 0.22
CA ASP A 65 -0.44 -8.11 0.36
C ASP A 65 0.82 -7.51 0.98
N GLU A 66 1.55 -8.35 1.69
CA GLU A 66 2.89 -8.09 2.20
C GLU A 66 3.86 -9.10 1.58
N ILE A 67 5.10 -8.74 1.31
CA ILE A 67 6.08 -9.72 0.84
C ILE A 67 6.21 -10.89 1.82
N GLY A 68 6.27 -12.10 1.28
CA GLY A 68 6.31 -13.34 2.05
C GLY A 68 7.00 -14.46 1.30
N PHE A 69 6.70 -15.68 1.70
CA PHE A 69 7.27 -16.86 1.06
C PHE A 69 6.18 -17.91 0.84
N ILE A 70 6.50 -18.88 -0.02
CA ILE A 70 5.70 -20.08 -0.24
C ILE A 70 6.55 -21.32 0.02
N VAL A 71 5.96 -22.34 0.65
CA VAL A 71 6.60 -23.63 0.90
C VAL A 71 6.89 -24.33 -0.42
N ARG A 72 8.16 -24.57 -0.71
CA ARG A 72 8.62 -25.27 -1.91
C ARG A 72 8.82 -26.77 -1.68
N HIS A 73 9.34 -27.13 -0.52
CA HIS A 73 9.72 -28.51 -0.19
C HIS A 73 9.94 -28.66 1.32
N ILE A 74 9.68 -29.84 1.86
CA ILE A 74 10.00 -30.25 3.24
C ILE A 74 11.05 -31.34 3.13
N ASP A 75 12.25 -31.10 3.67
CA ASP A 75 13.34 -32.07 3.60
C ASP A 75 13.20 -33.21 4.63
N ASP A 76 14.10 -34.20 4.55
CA ASP A 76 14.01 -35.40 5.40
C ASP A 76 14.26 -35.11 6.90
N ASN A 77 14.75 -33.93 7.24
CA ASN A 77 14.98 -33.48 8.62
C ASN A 77 13.87 -32.53 9.11
N GLY A 78 12.83 -32.24 8.28
CA GLY A 78 11.74 -31.35 8.61
C GLY A 78 11.98 -29.87 8.31
N PHE A 79 13.12 -29.50 7.72
CA PHE A 79 13.37 -28.12 7.29
C PHE A 79 12.54 -27.79 6.04
N ILE A 80 11.95 -26.59 6.04
CA ILE A 80 11.13 -26.11 4.93
C ILE A 80 12.00 -25.26 3.99
N ARG A 81 12.07 -25.64 2.72
CA ARG A 81 12.62 -24.84 1.62
C ARG A 81 11.57 -23.90 1.09
N ILE A 82 11.96 -22.67 0.77
CA ILE A 82 11.07 -21.57 0.42
C ILE A 82 11.32 -21.01 -0.98
N LEU A 83 10.31 -20.36 -1.54
CA LEU A 83 10.42 -19.40 -2.63
C LEU A 83 9.86 -18.05 -2.19
N PRO A 84 10.45 -16.92 -2.63
CA PRO A 84 9.93 -15.61 -2.30
C PRO A 84 8.64 -15.29 -3.06
N LEU A 85 7.75 -14.59 -2.41
CA LEU A 85 6.61 -13.87 -2.98
C LEU A 85 6.88 -12.38 -2.75
N GLY A 86 7.35 -11.69 -3.77
CA GLY A 86 7.83 -10.30 -3.70
C GLY A 86 9.36 -10.17 -3.62
N GLY A 87 9.83 -8.95 -3.49
CA GLY A 87 11.25 -8.60 -3.52
C GLY A 87 11.91 -8.61 -2.13
N PHE A 88 13.03 -9.33 -1.97
CA PHE A 88 13.78 -9.40 -0.72
C PHE A 88 15.25 -9.02 -0.89
N ASP A 89 15.80 -8.27 0.05
CA ASP A 89 17.24 -8.26 0.31
C ASP A 89 17.59 -9.49 1.18
N PRO A 90 18.34 -10.48 0.67
CA PRO A 90 18.66 -11.69 1.43
C PRO A 90 19.36 -11.42 2.77
N LYS A 91 20.06 -10.30 2.92
CA LYS A 91 20.73 -9.93 4.17
C LYS A 91 19.76 -9.75 5.33
N THR A 92 18.53 -9.31 5.03
CA THR A 92 17.52 -9.02 6.05
C THR A 92 16.80 -10.28 6.53
N LEU A 93 17.03 -11.43 5.89
CA LEU A 93 16.36 -12.69 6.23
C LEU A 93 17.02 -13.44 7.40
N THR A 94 18.26 -13.08 7.72
CA THR A 94 18.98 -13.68 8.86
C THR A 94 18.31 -13.30 10.18
N ALA A 95 18.12 -14.29 11.06
CA ALA A 95 17.55 -14.13 12.41
C ALA A 95 16.07 -13.65 12.42
N GLN A 96 15.32 -13.93 11.36
CA GLN A 96 13.90 -13.65 11.30
C GLN A 96 13.06 -14.75 11.94
N ARG A 97 11.99 -14.38 12.63
CA ARG A 97 10.89 -15.27 12.96
C ARG A 97 9.79 -15.15 11.90
N VAL A 98 9.16 -16.27 11.63
CA VAL A 98 8.10 -16.38 10.63
C VAL A 98 6.93 -17.19 11.17
N VAL A 99 5.80 -17.09 10.48
CA VAL A 99 4.65 -17.98 10.68
C VAL A 99 4.41 -18.74 9.38
N VAL A 100 4.37 -20.06 9.47
CA VAL A 100 3.96 -20.95 8.36
C VAL A 100 2.47 -21.20 8.49
N HIS A 101 1.70 -20.83 7.46
CA HIS A 101 0.25 -20.91 7.42
C HIS A 101 -0.21 -22.20 6.74
N GLY A 102 -0.19 -23.29 7.48
CA GLY A 102 -0.71 -24.58 7.05
C GLY A 102 -2.16 -24.81 7.51
N THR A 103 -2.48 -26.05 7.93
CA THR A 103 -3.78 -26.32 8.57
C THR A 103 -3.93 -25.63 9.93
N LYS A 104 -2.84 -25.16 10.49
CA LYS A 104 -2.75 -24.23 11.62
C LYS A 104 -1.49 -23.39 11.48
N ASP A 105 -1.47 -22.24 12.09
CA ASP A 105 -0.29 -21.38 12.15
C ASP A 105 0.80 -21.97 13.02
N LEU A 106 2.01 -22.05 12.47
CA LEU A 106 3.19 -22.59 13.16
C LEU A 106 4.31 -21.56 13.16
N PRO A 107 4.78 -21.13 14.34
CA PRO A 107 5.95 -20.27 14.43
C PRO A 107 7.22 -21.04 14.03
N GLY A 108 8.06 -20.36 13.25
CA GLY A 108 9.34 -20.89 12.82
C GLY A 108 10.43 -19.84 12.83
N CYS A 109 11.65 -20.26 12.59
CA CYS A 109 12.77 -19.34 12.42
C CYS A 109 13.50 -19.59 11.10
N MET A 110 13.95 -18.49 10.48
CA MET A 110 14.75 -18.56 9.26
C MET A 110 16.22 -18.80 9.60
N GLY A 111 16.81 -19.80 8.97
CA GLY A 111 18.20 -20.17 9.13
C GLY A 111 18.93 -20.30 7.81
N VAL A 112 20.23 -20.09 7.87
CA VAL A 112 21.17 -20.30 6.77
C VAL A 112 22.44 -20.96 7.33
N LYS A 113 23.29 -21.54 6.47
CA LYS A 113 24.56 -22.15 6.90
C LYS A 113 25.33 -21.23 7.86
N PRO A 114 25.66 -21.69 9.09
CA PRO A 114 26.35 -20.84 10.07
C PRO A 114 27.75 -20.45 9.62
N ILE A 115 28.15 -19.21 9.88
CA ILE A 115 29.46 -18.66 9.49
C ILE A 115 30.64 -19.47 10.02
N HIS A 116 30.46 -20.15 11.17
CA HIS A 116 31.50 -20.97 11.82
C HIS A 116 31.90 -22.19 10.99
N VAL A 117 31.03 -22.68 10.11
CA VAL A 117 31.30 -23.85 9.27
C VAL A 117 31.41 -23.50 7.79
N MET A 118 31.47 -22.21 7.45
CA MET A 118 31.69 -21.71 6.10
C MET A 118 33.18 -21.66 5.76
N SER A 119 33.55 -21.99 4.51
CA SER A 119 34.85 -21.72 3.97
C SER A 119 35.13 -20.22 3.84
N PRO A 120 36.40 -19.77 3.70
CA PRO A 120 36.71 -18.37 3.44
C PRO A 120 35.97 -17.79 2.21
N GLU A 121 35.86 -18.59 1.15
CA GLU A 121 35.17 -18.19 -0.11
C GLU A 121 33.67 -18.07 0.10
N GLU A 122 33.03 -18.96 0.86
CA GLU A 122 31.60 -18.90 1.18
C GLU A 122 31.25 -17.66 2.00
N ARG A 123 32.12 -17.23 2.92
CA ARG A 123 31.91 -16.03 3.75
C ARG A 123 31.86 -14.74 2.95
N THR A 124 32.43 -14.70 1.75
CA THR A 124 32.45 -13.54 0.87
C THR A 124 31.23 -13.46 -0.05
N LYS A 125 30.48 -14.56 -0.17
CA LYS A 125 29.31 -14.65 -1.02
C LYS A 125 28.05 -14.21 -0.26
N MET A 126 27.24 -13.39 -0.92
CA MET A 126 25.91 -13.07 -0.41
C MET A 126 24.99 -14.30 -0.57
N PRO A 127 24.31 -14.75 0.48
CA PRO A 127 23.32 -15.81 0.35
C PRO A 127 22.18 -15.37 -0.57
N GLN A 128 21.59 -16.32 -1.27
CA GLN A 128 20.35 -16.13 -2.00
C GLN A 128 19.16 -16.41 -1.09
N VAL A 129 17.96 -15.91 -1.42
CA VAL A 129 16.75 -16.22 -0.64
C VAL A 129 16.52 -17.73 -0.52
N THR A 130 16.83 -18.47 -1.58
CA THR A 130 16.69 -19.94 -1.64
C THR A 130 17.72 -20.72 -0.83
N ASP A 131 18.77 -20.09 -0.28
CA ASP A 131 19.71 -20.71 0.63
C ASP A 131 19.16 -20.81 2.06
N TYR A 132 18.14 -20.00 2.36
CA TYR A 132 17.47 -20.02 3.65
C TYR A 132 16.52 -21.21 3.77
N VAL A 133 16.33 -21.64 4.99
CA VAL A 133 15.34 -22.65 5.39
C VAL A 133 14.50 -22.10 6.54
N VAL A 134 13.29 -22.62 6.68
CA VAL A 134 12.48 -22.39 7.89
C VAL A 134 12.53 -23.65 8.74
N ASP A 135 12.87 -23.46 10.00
CA ASP A 135 12.94 -24.49 11.03
C ASP A 135 11.77 -24.31 11.99
N LEU A 136 10.93 -25.36 12.12
CA LEU A 136 9.81 -25.42 13.05
C LEU A 136 10.15 -26.19 14.34
N GLY A 137 11.38 -26.73 14.45
CA GLY A 137 11.77 -27.59 15.58
C GLY A 137 11.06 -28.95 15.60
N MET A 138 10.59 -29.44 14.45
CA MET A 138 9.76 -30.64 14.30
C MET A 138 10.42 -31.63 13.33
N SER A 139 10.11 -32.94 13.48
CA SER A 139 10.46 -33.94 12.47
C SER A 139 9.65 -33.74 11.19
N LYS A 140 10.11 -34.35 10.08
CA LYS A 140 9.38 -34.30 8.80
C LYS A 140 7.94 -34.78 8.95
N GLU A 141 7.76 -35.91 9.60
CA GLU A 141 6.43 -36.51 9.81
C GLU A 141 5.48 -35.63 10.64
N GLU A 142 6.04 -34.81 11.53
CA GLU A 142 5.27 -33.84 12.30
C GLU A 142 4.93 -32.61 11.49
N VAL A 143 5.88 -32.08 10.70
CA VAL A 143 5.65 -30.94 9.80
C VAL A 143 4.59 -31.29 8.77
N GLU A 144 4.68 -32.44 8.10
CA GLU A 144 3.76 -32.87 7.05
C GLU A 144 2.32 -33.11 7.54
N LYS A 145 2.08 -33.19 8.86
CA LYS A 145 0.70 -33.22 9.41
C LYS A 145 -0.01 -31.86 9.26
N TYR A 146 0.73 -30.77 9.18
CA TYR A 146 0.15 -29.43 9.23
C TYR A 146 0.54 -28.57 8.02
N VAL A 147 1.67 -28.82 7.40
CA VAL A 147 2.24 -28.01 6.33
C VAL A 147 2.30 -28.81 5.03
N SER A 148 1.89 -28.16 3.95
CA SER A 148 1.91 -28.68 2.59
C SER A 148 2.75 -27.79 1.68
N ILE A 149 3.25 -28.36 0.57
CA ILE A 149 3.84 -27.58 -0.52
C ILE A 149 2.78 -26.61 -1.02
N GLY A 150 3.16 -25.33 -1.12
CA GLY A 150 2.24 -24.25 -1.54
C GLY A 150 1.64 -23.44 -0.40
N ASP A 151 1.82 -23.83 0.86
CA ASP A 151 1.40 -23.01 2.00
C ASP A 151 2.22 -21.72 2.08
N SER A 152 1.59 -20.63 2.53
CA SER A 152 2.25 -19.34 2.65
C SER A 152 3.01 -19.18 3.96
N ILE A 153 3.98 -18.27 3.96
CA ILE A 153 4.79 -17.94 5.13
C ILE A 153 4.92 -16.42 5.21
N THR A 154 4.61 -15.85 6.37
CA THR A 154 4.78 -14.41 6.65
C THR A 154 5.81 -14.18 7.75
N ARG A 155 6.38 -12.97 7.78
CA ARG A 155 7.33 -12.55 8.83
C ARG A 155 6.59 -12.07 10.07
N ILE A 156 7.24 -12.14 11.22
CA ILE A 156 6.78 -11.54 12.48
C ILE A 156 7.50 -10.20 12.68
N GLY A 157 6.74 -9.16 13.03
CA GLY A 157 7.28 -7.84 13.33
C GLY A 157 6.19 -7.02 14.02
N ASP A 158 6.17 -7.09 15.36
CA ASP A 158 5.18 -6.39 16.18
C ASP A 158 5.40 -4.88 16.16
N LEU A 159 4.31 -4.10 16.33
CA LEU A 159 4.38 -2.65 16.37
C LEU A 159 5.07 -2.16 17.64
N VAL A 160 6.07 -1.32 17.45
CA VAL A 160 6.79 -0.60 18.51
C VAL A 160 6.74 0.89 18.21
N GLU A 161 6.29 1.69 19.18
CA GLU A 161 6.41 3.15 19.12
C GLU A 161 7.83 3.58 19.50
N MET A 162 8.50 4.31 18.60
CA MET A 162 9.87 4.81 18.77
C MET A 162 9.89 6.34 18.61
N GLY A 163 9.67 7.07 19.70
CA GLY A 163 9.49 8.52 19.66
C GLY A 163 8.26 8.89 18.81
N ASP A 164 8.44 9.71 17.79
CA ASP A 164 7.38 10.10 16.86
C ASP A 164 7.20 9.14 15.68
N CYS A 165 7.93 8.03 15.69
CA CYS A 165 7.85 7.00 14.66
C CYS A 165 7.13 5.74 15.13
N LEU A 166 6.56 5.01 14.16
CA LEU A 166 6.05 3.66 14.33
C LEU A 166 6.99 2.70 13.58
N ASN A 167 7.35 1.62 14.26
CA ASN A 167 8.20 0.57 13.70
C ASN A 167 7.43 -0.75 13.76
N VAL A 168 7.22 -1.36 12.59
CA VAL A 168 6.43 -2.59 12.45
C VAL A 168 6.74 -3.23 11.09
N LYS A 169 6.36 -4.50 10.89
CA LYS A 169 6.36 -5.09 9.55
C LYS A 169 5.27 -4.47 8.67
N SER A 170 5.42 -4.58 7.36
CA SER A 170 4.32 -4.40 6.38
C SER A 170 3.64 -3.02 6.41
N ILE A 171 4.36 -1.94 6.80
CA ILE A 171 3.87 -0.59 6.52
C ILE A 171 3.65 -0.48 5.00
N ASP A 172 4.49 -1.16 4.25
CA ASP A 172 4.32 -1.52 2.84
C ASP A 172 3.36 -2.73 2.70
N ASN A 173 2.07 -2.56 2.29
CA ASN A 173 1.41 -1.26 2.11
C ASN A 173 0.14 -1.18 2.99
N ARG A 174 0.23 -1.69 4.22
CA ARG A 174 -0.87 -1.55 5.20
C ARG A 174 -1.03 -0.11 5.66
N GLY A 175 0.04 0.69 5.52
CA GLY A 175 0.00 2.15 5.66
C GLY A 175 -0.93 2.78 4.63
N GLY A 176 -0.88 2.36 3.37
CA GLY A 176 -1.80 2.80 2.32
C GLY A 176 -3.24 2.34 2.60
N CYS A 177 -3.44 1.10 3.06
CA CYS A 177 -4.76 0.63 3.49
C CYS A 177 -5.33 1.49 4.64
N TYR A 178 -4.50 1.80 5.64
CA TYR A 178 -4.87 2.70 6.73
C TYR A 178 -5.27 4.09 6.22
N MET A 179 -4.46 4.68 5.32
CA MET A 179 -4.76 5.99 4.73
C MET A 179 -6.12 6.01 4.05
N LEU A 180 -6.44 4.98 3.26
CA LEU A 180 -7.69 4.88 2.52
C LEU A 180 -8.89 4.77 3.46
N ILE A 181 -8.81 3.89 4.48
CA ILE A 181 -9.86 3.72 5.49
C ILE A 181 -10.11 5.04 6.24
N GLU A 182 -9.06 5.69 6.74
CA GLU A 182 -9.19 6.92 7.52
C GLU A 182 -9.65 8.12 6.68
N ALA A 183 -9.24 8.22 5.41
CA ALA A 183 -9.74 9.27 4.52
C ALA A 183 -11.25 9.10 4.24
N VAL A 184 -11.71 7.88 3.99
CA VAL A 184 -13.14 7.61 3.81
C VAL A 184 -13.90 7.88 5.11
N ARG A 185 -13.34 7.50 6.26
CA ARG A 185 -13.91 7.78 7.58
C ARG A 185 -14.05 9.28 7.84
N ALA A 186 -13.03 10.07 7.49
CA ALA A 186 -13.04 11.53 7.62
C ALA A 186 -14.12 12.18 6.74
N ILE A 187 -14.29 11.71 5.50
CA ILE A 187 -15.35 12.15 4.58
C ILE A 187 -16.74 11.86 5.16
N LYS A 188 -16.95 10.63 5.63
CA LYS A 188 -18.25 10.26 6.24
C LYS A 188 -18.54 11.08 7.49
N ALA A 189 -17.54 11.34 8.33
CA ALA A 189 -17.69 12.13 9.55
C ALA A 189 -17.98 13.63 9.28
N SER A 190 -17.36 14.21 8.24
CA SER A 190 -17.58 15.59 7.84
C SER A 190 -18.90 15.79 7.10
N GLY A 191 -19.46 14.76 6.47
CA GLY A 191 -20.62 14.84 5.58
C GLY A 191 -20.31 15.49 4.22
N ASP A 192 -19.04 15.81 3.92
CA ASP A 192 -18.60 16.33 2.63
C ASP A 192 -18.25 15.16 1.70
N LEU A 193 -19.22 14.74 0.89
CA LEU A 193 -19.08 13.60 -0.01
C LEU A 193 -17.96 13.81 -1.04
N PRO A 194 -17.35 12.73 -1.57
CA PRO A 194 -16.45 12.82 -2.71
C PRO A 194 -17.11 13.55 -3.89
N ASP A 195 -16.33 14.25 -4.68
CA ASP A 195 -16.87 14.97 -5.84
C ASP A 195 -17.49 14.04 -6.88
N TYR A 196 -16.94 12.84 -7.03
CA TYR A 196 -17.42 11.77 -7.92
C TYR A 196 -17.53 10.45 -7.16
N ASP A 197 -18.19 9.44 -7.74
CA ASP A 197 -18.24 8.11 -7.16
C ASP A 197 -16.82 7.58 -6.91
N LEU A 198 -16.53 7.24 -5.66
CA LEU A 198 -15.22 6.75 -5.21
C LEU A 198 -15.26 5.24 -5.04
N TYR A 199 -14.42 4.56 -5.78
CA TYR A 199 -14.09 3.16 -5.59
C TYR A 199 -12.81 3.06 -4.75
N ALA A 200 -12.96 2.78 -3.47
CA ALA A 200 -11.86 2.45 -2.58
C ALA A 200 -11.52 0.97 -2.80
N VAL A 201 -10.35 0.71 -3.38
CA VAL A 201 -9.94 -0.62 -3.81
C VAL A 201 -8.74 -1.07 -2.97
N PHE A 202 -8.92 -2.15 -2.23
CA PHE A 202 -7.84 -2.80 -1.53
C PHE A 202 -7.39 -3.97 -2.39
N THR A 203 -6.25 -3.79 -3.03
CA THR A 203 -5.74 -4.68 -4.07
C THR A 203 -4.97 -5.86 -3.48
N VAL A 204 -4.81 -6.91 -4.27
CA VAL A 204 -4.05 -8.12 -3.94
C VAL A 204 -2.90 -8.31 -4.91
N GLN A 205 -1.87 -9.05 -4.49
CA GLN A 205 -0.76 -9.49 -5.36
C GLN A 205 -0.07 -8.32 -6.09
N GLU A 206 0.06 -7.18 -5.42
CA GLU A 206 0.82 -6.04 -5.96
C GLU A 206 2.29 -6.41 -6.09
N GLU A 207 2.87 -6.97 -5.03
CA GLU A 207 4.28 -7.34 -4.84
C GLU A 207 4.82 -8.36 -5.87
N VAL A 208 3.92 -9.01 -6.57
CA VAL A 208 4.24 -10.00 -7.61
C VAL A 208 3.76 -9.55 -9.01
N GLY A 209 3.52 -8.26 -9.20
CA GLY A 209 3.28 -7.65 -10.52
C GLY A 209 1.93 -6.95 -10.68
N LEU A 210 1.43 -6.19 -9.70
CA LEU A 210 0.26 -5.30 -9.76
C LEU A 210 -1.04 -6.02 -10.19
N ARG A 211 -1.18 -7.32 -9.87
CA ARG A 211 -2.20 -8.19 -10.50
C ARG A 211 -3.62 -7.80 -10.14
N GLY A 212 -3.85 -7.45 -8.86
CA GLY A 212 -5.15 -6.98 -8.39
C GLY A 212 -5.55 -5.67 -9.02
N ALA A 213 -4.62 -4.71 -9.09
CA ALA A 213 -4.86 -3.40 -9.70
C ALA A 213 -5.23 -3.50 -11.18
N HIS A 214 -4.58 -4.41 -11.95
CA HIS A 214 -4.94 -4.65 -13.34
C HIS A 214 -6.41 -5.07 -13.48
N ALA A 215 -6.86 -6.04 -12.68
CA ALA A 215 -8.23 -6.55 -12.74
C ALA A 215 -9.25 -5.47 -12.34
N ALA A 216 -9.00 -4.77 -11.22
CA ALA A 216 -9.90 -3.74 -10.73
C ALA A 216 -9.99 -2.54 -11.68
N THR A 217 -8.86 -2.11 -12.27
CA THR A 217 -8.82 -1.00 -13.23
C THR A 217 -9.66 -1.28 -14.47
N LEU A 218 -9.54 -2.47 -15.04
CA LEU A 218 -10.35 -2.87 -16.19
C LEU A 218 -11.85 -2.94 -15.88
N ALA A 219 -12.19 -3.35 -14.65
CA ALA A 219 -13.59 -3.46 -14.23
C ALA A 219 -14.23 -2.09 -13.91
N ILE A 220 -13.47 -1.15 -13.32
CA ILE A 220 -13.96 0.17 -12.90
C ILE A 220 -13.83 1.20 -14.02
N ASN A 221 -12.72 1.16 -14.77
CA ASN A 221 -12.39 2.12 -15.84
C ASN A 221 -12.45 3.58 -15.36
N PRO A 222 -11.63 4.00 -14.35
CA PRO A 222 -11.78 5.28 -13.68
C PRO A 222 -11.31 6.48 -14.52
N ASP A 223 -11.97 7.65 -14.35
CA ASP A 223 -11.50 8.93 -14.90
C ASP A 223 -10.30 9.47 -14.13
N PHE A 224 -10.33 9.35 -12.81
CA PHE A 224 -9.26 9.76 -11.89
C PHE A 224 -8.79 8.56 -11.09
N ALA A 225 -7.48 8.47 -10.88
CA ALA A 225 -6.91 7.38 -10.10
C ALA A 225 -5.85 7.87 -9.11
N PHE A 226 -5.84 7.28 -7.92
CA PHE A 226 -4.85 7.49 -6.88
C PHE A 226 -4.32 6.14 -6.41
N ALA A 227 -3.00 5.93 -6.47
CA ALA A 227 -2.39 4.85 -5.72
C ALA A 227 -1.87 5.39 -4.39
N LEU A 228 -2.08 4.62 -3.36
CA LEU A 228 -1.50 4.85 -2.05
C LEU A 228 -0.43 3.80 -1.83
N ASP A 229 0.74 4.24 -1.41
CA ASP A 229 1.87 3.34 -1.22
C ASP A 229 2.83 3.88 -0.17
N VAL A 230 3.91 3.18 0.06
CA VAL A 230 5.07 3.73 0.75
C VAL A 230 6.12 4.21 -0.26
N THR A 231 7.11 4.93 0.22
CA THR A 231 8.29 5.28 -0.55
C THR A 231 9.55 5.28 0.30
N ILE A 232 10.71 5.13 -0.34
CA ILE A 232 11.97 5.01 0.36
C ILE A 232 12.38 6.35 0.98
N ALA A 233 12.49 6.39 2.31
CA ALA A 233 13.18 7.45 3.02
C ALA A 233 14.68 7.12 3.10
N PHE A 234 15.46 7.64 2.16
CA PHE A 234 16.92 7.49 2.17
C PHE A 234 17.57 8.70 2.83
N ASP A 235 17.29 8.87 4.13
CA ASP A 235 17.79 9.97 4.97
C ASP A 235 18.71 9.48 6.10
N THR A 236 19.18 8.24 6.00
CA THR A 236 20.13 7.61 6.93
C THR A 236 21.57 8.11 6.67
N PRO A 237 22.51 7.91 7.65
CA PRO A 237 23.89 8.29 7.46
C PRO A 237 24.50 7.71 6.18
N GLY A 238 25.20 8.56 5.41
CA GLY A 238 25.82 8.18 4.14
C GLY A 238 25.01 8.56 2.90
N SER A 239 23.76 9.04 3.04
CA SER A 239 23.00 9.57 1.90
C SER A 239 23.45 10.98 1.51
N GLY A 240 23.73 11.21 0.23
CA GLY A 240 23.95 12.54 -0.34
C GLY A 240 22.64 13.32 -0.47
N ALA A 241 22.69 14.64 -0.58
CA ALA A 241 21.50 15.46 -0.70
C ALA A 241 20.66 15.12 -1.95
N HIS A 242 21.30 14.73 -3.03
CA HIS A 242 20.68 14.35 -4.31
C HIS A 242 20.19 12.91 -4.37
N ASP A 243 20.60 12.08 -3.39
CA ASP A 243 20.18 10.66 -3.32
C ASP A 243 18.88 10.48 -2.52
N LYS A 244 18.48 11.52 -1.76
CA LYS A 244 17.30 11.45 -0.89
C LYS A 244 16.04 11.49 -1.74
N CYS A 245 15.37 10.33 -1.84
CA CYS A 245 14.04 10.27 -2.43
C CYS A 245 13.03 11.03 -1.55
N THR A 246 12.98 10.68 -0.26
CA THR A 246 12.19 11.37 0.78
C THR A 246 12.92 11.38 2.12
N VAL A 247 12.38 12.11 3.08
CA VAL A 247 12.89 12.27 4.45
C VAL A 247 11.77 12.09 5.45
N LEU A 248 11.96 11.27 6.48
CA LEU A 248 10.98 11.06 7.55
C LEU A 248 10.65 12.37 8.29
N GLY A 249 9.37 12.56 8.61
CA GLY A 249 8.88 13.72 9.37
C GLY A 249 8.79 15.01 8.55
N LYS A 250 8.91 14.92 7.21
CA LYS A 250 8.77 16.07 6.29
C LYS A 250 7.42 16.12 5.58
N GLY A 251 6.50 15.28 5.97
CA GLY A 251 5.15 15.23 5.43
C GLY A 251 4.99 14.17 4.33
N THR A 252 3.77 14.11 3.82
CA THR A 252 3.39 13.18 2.76
C THR A 252 4.23 13.35 1.50
N ALA A 253 4.48 12.28 0.77
CA ALA A 253 5.18 12.35 -0.51
C ALA A 253 4.18 12.38 -1.68
N VAL A 254 4.25 13.45 -2.48
CA VAL A 254 3.54 13.56 -3.75
C VAL A 254 4.43 12.95 -4.83
N LYS A 255 4.04 11.79 -5.34
CA LYS A 255 4.83 11.06 -6.34
C LYS A 255 4.79 11.78 -7.69
N VAL A 256 5.96 12.09 -8.22
CA VAL A 256 6.16 12.66 -9.55
C VAL A 256 6.53 11.57 -10.57
N TYR A 257 7.35 10.61 -10.13
CA TYR A 257 7.89 9.57 -10.99
C TYR A 257 8.29 8.32 -10.20
N ASP A 258 7.99 7.15 -10.78
CA ASP A 258 8.61 5.86 -10.39
C ASP A 258 8.88 4.99 -11.64
N GLY A 259 9.34 3.76 -11.47
CA GLY A 259 9.68 2.86 -12.56
C GLY A 259 8.50 2.45 -13.45
N THR A 260 7.26 2.63 -13.00
CA THR A 260 6.04 2.23 -13.71
C THR A 260 5.15 3.41 -14.10
N LEU A 261 5.31 4.57 -13.44
CA LEU A 261 4.45 5.74 -13.52
C LEU A 261 5.23 7.01 -13.84
N ILE A 262 4.73 7.79 -14.79
CA ILE A 262 4.94 9.24 -14.83
C ILE A 262 3.62 9.87 -14.41
N THR A 263 3.59 10.44 -13.22
CA THR A 263 2.36 11.06 -12.70
C THR A 263 1.89 12.16 -13.64
N ASP A 264 0.59 12.23 -13.90
CA ASP A 264 0.02 13.32 -14.69
C ASP A 264 0.41 14.66 -14.06
N PRO A 265 1.08 15.56 -14.81
CA PRO A 265 1.56 16.82 -14.25
C PRO A 265 0.42 17.73 -13.75
N ARG A 266 -0.82 17.53 -14.22
CA ARG A 266 -2.00 18.22 -13.69
C ARG A 266 -2.32 17.72 -12.30
N MET A 267 -2.19 16.40 -12.06
CA MET A 267 -2.42 15.76 -10.76
C MET A 267 -1.35 16.19 -9.74
N VAL A 268 -0.07 16.22 -10.13
CA VAL A 268 1.00 16.72 -9.24
C VAL A 268 0.71 18.15 -8.79
N LYS A 269 0.36 19.04 -9.73
CA LYS A 269 0.04 20.44 -9.41
C LYS A 269 -1.22 20.57 -8.55
N PHE A 270 -2.24 19.77 -8.80
CA PHE A 270 -3.45 19.72 -7.98
C PHE A 270 -3.14 19.31 -6.54
N MET A 271 -2.44 18.19 -6.33
CA MET A 271 -2.07 17.71 -5.00
C MET A 271 -1.20 18.72 -4.24
N THR A 272 -0.19 19.29 -4.90
CA THR A 272 0.66 20.31 -4.27
C THR A 272 -0.08 21.59 -3.93
N ALA A 273 -1.04 22.02 -4.76
CA ALA A 273 -1.88 23.17 -4.48
C ALA A 273 -2.81 22.92 -3.26
N LEU A 274 -3.34 21.70 -3.12
CA LEU A 274 -4.11 21.29 -1.94
C LEU A 274 -3.25 21.28 -0.67
N CYS A 275 -2.02 20.79 -0.76
CA CYS A 275 -1.09 20.83 0.37
C CYS A 275 -0.81 22.28 0.81
N GLN A 276 -0.61 23.19 -0.15
CA GLN A 276 -0.36 24.60 0.15
C GLN A 276 -1.60 25.30 0.75
N GLU A 277 -2.79 25.04 0.21
CA GLU A 277 -4.05 25.61 0.72
C GLU A 277 -4.36 25.10 2.13
N GLY A 278 -4.14 23.80 2.38
CA GLY A 278 -4.46 23.15 3.65
C GLY A 278 -3.32 23.16 4.68
N GLU A 279 -2.20 23.82 4.38
CA GLU A 279 -0.97 23.82 5.22
C GLU A 279 -0.50 22.39 5.57
N ILE A 280 -0.73 21.44 4.63
CA ILE A 280 -0.34 20.04 4.80
C ILE A 280 1.15 19.91 4.48
N PRO A 281 1.99 19.42 5.40
CA PRO A 281 3.40 19.21 5.11
C PRO A 281 3.56 18.15 4.01
N TYR A 282 4.38 18.46 2.99
CA TYR A 282 4.60 17.56 1.86
C TYR A 282 5.99 17.69 1.26
N GLN A 283 6.38 16.68 0.51
CA GLN A 283 7.59 16.64 -0.28
C GLN A 283 7.30 16.02 -1.65
N LEU A 284 8.13 16.31 -2.66
CA LEU A 284 8.04 15.67 -3.97
C LEU A 284 8.87 14.39 -3.97
N GLU A 285 8.32 13.34 -4.58
CA GLU A 285 8.96 12.03 -4.67
C GLU A 285 9.36 11.73 -6.11
N LEU A 286 10.63 11.39 -6.30
CA LEU A 286 11.19 10.83 -7.54
C LEU A 286 12.01 9.60 -7.17
N LEU A 287 11.53 8.44 -7.60
CA LEU A 287 12.18 7.15 -7.35
C LEU A 287 12.34 6.42 -8.69
N ALA A 288 13.58 6.25 -9.16
CA ALA A 288 13.84 5.65 -10.48
C ALA A 288 13.63 4.12 -10.54
N ALA A 289 13.26 3.49 -9.42
CA ALA A 289 13.05 2.05 -9.30
C ALA A 289 11.70 1.76 -8.62
N GLY A 290 11.28 0.51 -8.66
CA GLY A 290 9.99 0.08 -8.11
C GLY A 290 8.80 0.51 -8.97
N GLY A 291 7.62 0.28 -8.46
CA GLY A 291 6.36 0.63 -9.10
C GLY A 291 5.26 0.61 -8.05
N THR A 292 4.08 1.07 -8.42
CA THR A 292 2.88 1.06 -7.60
C THR A 292 1.67 0.71 -8.46
N ASP A 293 0.54 0.45 -7.84
CA ASP A 293 -0.74 0.25 -8.52
C ASP A 293 -1.10 1.39 -9.51
N ALA A 294 -0.53 2.58 -9.32
CA ALA A 294 -0.72 3.72 -10.23
C ALA A 294 -0.30 3.40 -11.67
N GLY A 295 0.78 2.63 -11.85
CA GLY A 295 1.24 2.22 -13.17
C GLY A 295 0.22 1.34 -13.90
N ALA A 296 -0.51 0.49 -13.19
CA ALA A 296 -1.62 -0.28 -13.73
C ALA A 296 -2.81 0.63 -14.07
N MET A 297 -3.24 1.48 -13.14
CA MET A 297 -4.39 2.36 -13.32
C MET A 297 -4.20 3.35 -14.48
N GLN A 298 -3.00 3.86 -14.68
CA GLN A 298 -2.70 4.76 -15.79
C GLN A 298 -2.83 4.07 -17.16
N LYS A 299 -2.36 2.81 -17.25
CA LYS A 299 -2.18 2.11 -18.53
C LYS A 299 -3.37 1.27 -18.96
N PHE A 300 -4.10 0.69 -17.99
CA PHE A 300 -5.18 -0.28 -18.26
C PHE A 300 -6.58 0.31 -18.20
N THR A 301 -6.71 1.63 -18.11
CA THR A 301 -7.97 2.36 -18.27
C THR A 301 -8.20 2.67 -19.75
N ALA A 302 -9.40 2.48 -20.26
CA ALA A 302 -9.75 2.84 -21.64
C ALA A 302 -9.58 4.35 -21.86
N GLY A 303 -8.66 4.74 -22.73
CA GLY A 303 -8.30 6.14 -22.96
C GLY A 303 -7.32 6.74 -21.95
N GLY A 304 -6.90 5.96 -20.94
CA GLY A 304 -6.03 6.41 -19.86
C GLY A 304 -6.78 7.12 -18.74
N SER A 305 -6.26 7.06 -17.52
CA SER A 305 -6.78 7.76 -16.34
C SER A 305 -5.87 8.93 -15.95
N ILE A 306 -6.43 10.00 -15.40
CA ILE A 306 -5.64 11.05 -14.75
C ILE A 306 -5.16 10.50 -13.42
N THR A 307 -3.92 10.00 -13.40
CA THR A 307 -3.40 9.20 -12.30
C THR A 307 -2.32 9.94 -11.53
N GLY A 308 -2.36 9.80 -10.20
CA GLY A 308 -1.32 10.20 -9.27
C GLY A 308 -1.08 9.16 -8.19
N ALA A 309 -0.07 9.38 -7.37
CA ALA A 309 0.18 8.58 -6.19
C ALA A 309 0.59 9.44 -5.00
N ILE A 310 0.20 8.98 -3.81
CA ILE A 310 0.53 9.59 -2.52
C ILE A 310 1.23 8.52 -1.70
N SER A 311 2.45 8.84 -1.25
CA SER A 311 3.26 7.85 -0.55
C SER A 311 3.59 8.28 0.87
N ILE A 312 3.69 7.30 1.79
CA ILE A 312 4.24 7.48 3.13
C ILE A 312 5.74 7.25 3.05
N PRO A 313 6.60 8.20 3.45
CA PRO A 313 8.03 7.96 3.60
C PRO A 313 8.31 6.86 4.64
N VAL A 314 9.06 5.83 4.26
CA VAL A 314 9.37 4.67 5.11
C VAL A 314 10.85 4.34 5.01
N ARG A 315 11.52 4.12 6.16
CA ARG A 315 12.84 3.49 6.21
C ARG A 315 12.69 1.99 6.32
N ASN A 316 13.69 1.26 5.85
CA ASN A 316 13.77 -0.20 5.94
C ASN A 316 12.61 -0.90 5.22
N VAL A 317 12.14 -0.36 4.10
CA VAL A 317 11.10 -0.98 3.26
C VAL A 317 11.46 -2.43 2.94
N HIS A 318 10.45 -3.31 2.89
CA HIS A 318 10.62 -4.76 2.69
C HIS A 318 11.37 -5.47 3.84
N GLN A 319 11.36 -4.89 5.05
CA GLN A 319 11.91 -5.52 6.24
C GLN A 319 10.84 -5.72 7.33
N SER A 320 11.10 -6.57 8.31
CA SER A 320 10.19 -6.75 9.46
C SER A 320 10.20 -5.59 10.45
N ILE A 321 10.99 -4.55 10.19
CA ILE A 321 11.24 -3.38 11.04
C ILE A 321 11.11 -2.07 10.25
N GLU A 322 10.13 -2.00 9.37
CA GLU A 322 9.83 -0.77 8.63
C GLU A 322 9.50 0.37 9.60
N MET A 323 9.83 1.60 9.23
CA MET A 323 9.66 2.75 10.11
C MET A 323 9.04 3.93 9.37
N ALA A 324 7.90 4.41 9.84
CA ALA A 324 7.21 5.61 9.37
C ALA A 324 7.06 6.65 10.49
N HIS A 325 7.00 7.92 10.13
CA HIS A 325 6.74 9.01 11.06
C HIS A 325 5.25 9.35 11.10
N LYS A 326 4.69 9.53 12.30
CA LYS A 326 3.24 9.80 12.51
C LYS A 326 2.74 11.02 11.72
N VAL A 327 3.55 12.08 11.65
CA VAL A 327 3.20 13.30 10.88
C VAL A 327 3.04 13.00 9.39
N ASP A 328 3.88 12.13 8.81
CA ASP A 328 3.82 11.80 7.39
C ASP A 328 2.55 11.00 7.07
N ILE A 329 2.16 10.09 7.97
CA ILE A 329 0.91 9.31 7.85
C ILE A 329 -0.31 10.23 7.93
N ASP A 330 -0.38 11.10 8.95
CA ASP A 330 -1.52 12.02 9.13
C ASP A 330 -1.60 13.03 7.96
N ALA A 331 -0.47 13.54 7.48
CA ALA A 331 -0.41 14.41 6.31
C ALA A 331 -0.94 13.71 5.05
N SER A 332 -0.65 12.41 4.89
CA SER A 332 -1.11 11.62 3.75
C SER A 332 -2.62 11.40 3.79
N VAL A 333 -3.20 11.10 4.95
CA VAL A 333 -4.66 11.02 5.14
C VAL A 333 -5.34 12.34 4.82
N ASN A 334 -4.77 13.46 5.30
CA ASN A 334 -5.32 14.79 5.07
C ASN A 334 -5.30 15.18 3.59
N LEU A 335 -4.18 14.93 2.89
CA LEU A 335 -4.07 15.19 1.45
C LEU A 335 -5.07 14.35 0.67
N LEU A 336 -5.17 13.06 0.96
CA LEU A 336 -6.08 12.15 0.27
C LEU A 336 -7.54 12.57 0.45
N THR A 337 -7.94 12.93 1.68
CA THR A 337 -9.28 13.45 1.98
C THR A 337 -9.59 14.70 1.17
N ALA A 338 -8.64 15.64 1.10
CA ALA A 338 -8.76 16.85 0.30
C ALA A 338 -8.85 16.56 -1.20
N CYS A 339 -8.11 15.57 -1.71
CA CYS A 339 -8.17 15.17 -3.11
C CYS A 339 -9.58 14.70 -3.51
N PHE A 340 -10.21 13.85 -2.72
CA PHE A 340 -11.53 13.30 -3.05
C PHE A 340 -12.64 14.36 -3.12
N THR A 341 -12.52 15.42 -2.32
CA THR A 341 -13.55 16.47 -2.18
C THR A 341 -13.28 17.74 -2.97
N SER A 342 -12.20 17.78 -3.77
CA SER A 342 -11.76 19.01 -4.46
C SER A 342 -11.45 18.85 -5.95
N LEU A 343 -11.75 17.70 -6.57
CA LEU A 343 -11.47 17.45 -7.99
C LEU A 343 -12.20 18.44 -8.90
N THR A 344 -13.42 18.85 -8.55
CA THR A 344 -14.23 19.81 -9.32
C THR A 344 -13.69 21.24 -9.24
N ARG A 345 -12.79 21.53 -8.31
CA ARG A 345 -12.16 22.86 -8.15
C ARG A 345 -10.95 23.07 -9.07
N TRP A 346 -10.56 22.06 -9.87
CA TRP A 346 -9.38 22.10 -10.72
C TRP A 346 -9.71 22.06 -12.20
N ASP A 347 -8.98 22.83 -13.01
CA ASP A 347 -9.09 22.75 -14.48
C ASP A 347 -8.23 21.58 -15.01
N TRP A 348 -8.87 20.50 -15.40
CA TRP A 348 -8.24 19.30 -15.93
C TRP A 348 -7.95 19.36 -17.44
N SER A 349 -8.24 20.48 -18.11
CA SER A 349 -7.94 20.64 -19.54
C SER A 349 -6.42 20.68 -19.79
N TRP A 350 -5.99 20.35 -20.99
CA TRP A 350 -4.58 20.50 -21.41
C TRP A 350 -4.20 21.94 -21.78
N LYS A 351 -5.13 22.89 -21.70
CA LYS A 351 -4.97 24.24 -22.25
C LYS A 351 -4.21 25.22 -21.36
N GLN A 352 -4.10 24.95 -20.05
CA GLN A 352 -3.48 25.88 -19.10
C GLN A 352 -2.22 25.30 -18.45
N MET A 353 -1.13 26.10 -18.47
CA MET A 353 0.12 25.78 -17.77
C MET A 353 0.11 26.28 -16.31
N ASN A 354 -0.54 27.40 -16.04
CA ASN A 354 -0.63 28.02 -14.71
C ASN A 354 -2.04 27.81 -14.14
N ARG A 355 -2.19 26.83 -13.26
CA ARG A 355 -3.46 26.48 -12.64
C ARG A 355 -3.48 26.87 -11.18
N THR A 356 -4.65 27.31 -10.72
CA THR A 356 -4.93 27.55 -9.30
C THR A 356 -6.24 26.84 -8.92
N LEU A 357 -6.37 26.48 -7.65
CA LEU A 357 -7.62 25.96 -7.12
C LEU A 357 -8.69 27.04 -7.16
N ALA A 358 -9.88 26.67 -7.64
CA ALA A 358 -11.04 27.53 -7.47
C ALA A 358 -11.41 27.61 -5.97
N PRO A 359 -11.93 28.76 -5.50
CA PRO A 359 -12.36 28.88 -4.11
C PRO A 359 -13.36 27.78 -3.72
N LYS A 360 -13.32 27.33 -2.46
CA LYS A 360 -14.39 26.49 -1.91
C LYS A 360 -15.70 27.28 -2.02
N ALA A 361 -16.74 26.67 -2.59
CA ALA A 361 -18.06 27.27 -2.53
C ALA A 361 -18.43 27.46 -1.06
N GLU A 362 -18.84 28.69 -0.67
CA GLU A 362 -19.44 28.90 0.64
C GLU A 362 -20.57 27.88 0.80
N ALA A 363 -20.63 27.22 1.96
CA ALA A 363 -21.64 26.20 2.24
C ALA A 363 -23.04 26.80 2.04
N ALA A 364 -23.56 26.65 0.85
CA ALA A 364 -24.94 27.04 0.55
C ALA A 364 -25.85 26.10 1.33
N ALA A 365 -26.78 26.68 2.12
CA ALA A 365 -27.80 25.91 2.82
C ALA A 365 -28.45 24.89 1.87
N PRO A 366 -28.83 23.68 2.36
CA PRO A 366 -29.19 22.53 1.53
C PRO A 366 -30.31 22.88 0.57
N LYS A 367 -29.99 23.11 -0.69
CA LYS A 367 -30.98 23.24 -1.77
C LYS A 367 -31.52 21.83 -2.06
N LYS A 368 -32.85 21.71 -1.92
CA LYS A 368 -33.63 20.53 -2.28
C LYS A 368 -33.21 20.01 -3.67
N LYS A 369 -33.01 18.69 -3.72
CA LYS A 369 -32.65 17.86 -4.88
C LYS A 369 -33.27 18.36 -6.20
N GLY A 370 -32.46 18.92 -7.07
CA GLY A 370 -32.74 19.09 -8.49
C GLY A 370 -32.13 17.94 -9.26
N CYS A 371 -32.95 17.00 -9.65
CA CYS A 371 -32.59 15.84 -10.46
C CYS A 371 -31.91 16.26 -11.76
N CYS A 372 -30.72 15.81 -12.07
CA CYS A 372 -30.09 15.93 -13.39
C CYS A 372 -31.02 15.32 -14.45
N ARG A 373 -31.63 16.13 -15.28
CA ARG A 373 -32.42 15.68 -16.44
C ARG A 373 -31.46 15.20 -17.52
N LYS A 374 -31.48 13.89 -17.81
CA LYS A 374 -30.93 13.34 -19.03
C LYS A 374 -31.41 14.11 -20.25
N LYS A 375 -30.52 14.75 -20.99
CA LYS A 375 -30.78 15.10 -22.39
C LYS A 375 -30.44 13.91 -23.27
N LYS A 376 -31.39 13.51 -24.05
CA LYS A 376 -31.28 12.48 -25.09
C LYS A 376 -30.27 12.85 -26.16
#